data_efa1aa0128d2a8646ad5ecd2929f6f55
#
_entry.id   efa1aa0128d2a8646ad5ecd2929f6f55
#
_cell.length_a   1.000
_cell.length_b   1.000
_cell.length_c   1.000
_cell.angle_alpha   90.00
_cell.angle_beta   90.00
_cell.angle_gamma   90.00
#
_symmetry.space_group_name_H-M   'P 1'
#
loop_
_entity.id
_entity.type
_entity.pdbx_description
1 polymer ?
#
loop_
_entity_poly.entity_id
_entity_poly.type
_entity_poly.pdbx_seq_one_letter_code
_entity_poly.pdbx_strand_id
1 'polypeptide(L)'
;MLLERAASRDDSVLELGSVPRRQPIVLTLHGVTQVDRDPDWVFSKLHDPRTLLRCVPGGSLTRLVGPRRFEARIAVGAGPFKLTYSGTGRIVDSDRLLRTASMTLHGTATWNVPSIRIRMAMAVHPHVRGSEIQMSFRVVVSDQTGWLARPWIDPIAYELLDHTVRRVKHQLEETPFVPYPTAA
;
A
#
# COMPACT_ATOMS: atom_id res chain seq x y z
N MET A 1 61.90 -48.37 17.09
CA MET A 1 60.93 -48.33 15.98
C MET A 1 59.63 -47.77 16.57
N LEU A 2 59.46 -46.46 16.46
CA LEU A 2 58.38 -45.68 17.06
C LEU A 2 57.13 -45.76 16.20
N LEU A 3 56.00 -46.08 16.82
CA LEU A 3 54.68 -45.95 16.25
C LEU A 3 54.07 -44.65 16.80
N GLU A 4 53.97 -43.65 15.91
CA GLU A 4 53.32 -42.37 16.17
C GLU A 4 51.82 -42.52 15.96
N ARG A 5 51.05 -42.25 17.01
CA ARG A 5 49.60 -42.29 17.01
C ARG A 5 49.12 -40.83 16.76
N ALA A 6 48.71 -40.57 15.53
CA ALA A 6 48.02 -39.33 15.19
C ALA A 6 46.61 -39.34 15.79
N ALA A 7 46.37 -38.46 16.72
CA ALA A 7 45.04 -38.18 17.25
C ALA A 7 44.32 -37.24 16.26
N SER A 8 43.32 -37.79 15.56
CA SER A 8 42.36 -37.01 14.79
C SER A 8 41.44 -36.26 15.74
N ARG A 9 41.59 -34.95 15.80
CA ARG A 9 40.61 -34.06 16.43
C ARG A 9 39.44 -33.92 15.46
N ASP A 10 38.33 -34.49 15.88
CA ASP A 10 37.02 -34.28 15.26
C ASP A 10 36.56 -32.86 15.67
N ASP A 11 36.82 -31.89 14.78
CA ASP A 11 36.26 -30.55 14.84
C ASP A 11 34.82 -30.62 14.32
N SER A 12 33.91 -31.12 15.15
CA SER A 12 32.48 -30.95 14.97
C SER A 12 32.15 -29.48 15.17
N VAL A 13 32.35 -28.70 14.08
CA VAL A 13 31.78 -27.37 13.98
C VAL A 13 30.26 -27.55 14.04
N LEU A 14 29.69 -27.22 15.19
CA LEU A 14 28.25 -27.06 15.35
C LEU A 14 27.83 -25.98 14.36
N GLU A 15 27.31 -26.39 13.22
CA GLU A 15 26.54 -25.51 12.36
C GLU A 15 25.38 -24.98 13.21
N LEU A 16 25.58 -23.76 13.76
CA LEU A 16 24.52 -22.96 14.32
C LEU A 16 23.47 -22.83 13.24
N GLY A 17 22.40 -23.62 13.37
CA GLY A 17 21.30 -23.70 12.43
C GLY A 17 20.87 -22.30 12.04
N SER A 18 20.99 -22.00 10.77
CA SER A 18 20.51 -20.77 10.18
C SER A 18 19.03 -20.64 10.52
N VAL A 19 18.70 -19.71 11.41
CA VAL A 19 17.32 -19.36 11.73
C VAL A 19 16.65 -19.06 10.40
N PRO A 20 15.59 -19.80 9.99
CA PRO A 20 14.96 -19.60 8.71
C PRO A 20 14.52 -18.13 8.61
N ARG A 21 15.12 -17.39 7.69
CA ARG A 21 14.71 -16.00 7.40
C ARG A 21 13.26 -16.07 6.95
N ARG A 22 12.37 -15.66 7.84
CA ARG A 22 10.95 -15.61 7.55
C ARG A 22 10.73 -14.65 6.38
N GLN A 23 10.10 -15.15 5.32
CA GLN A 23 9.89 -14.37 4.11
C GLN A 23 8.70 -13.42 4.29
N PRO A 24 8.79 -12.16 3.85
CA PRO A 24 7.67 -11.24 3.90
C PRO A 24 6.52 -11.73 3.03
N ILE A 25 5.29 -11.44 3.45
CA ILE A 25 4.10 -11.67 2.62
C ILE A 25 4.03 -10.52 1.63
N VAL A 26 3.95 -10.84 0.35
CA VAL A 26 3.81 -9.86 -0.73
C VAL A 26 2.50 -10.12 -1.46
N LEU A 27 1.64 -9.09 -1.51
CA LEU A 27 0.40 -9.09 -2.26
C LEU A 27 0.49 -8.06 -3.38
N THR A 28 -0.04 -8.40 -4.54
CA THR A 28 -0.23 -7.45 -5.65
C THR A 28 -1.71 -7.45 -6.01
N LEU A 29 -2.31 -6.27 -5.95
CA LEU A 29 -3.74 -6.05 -6.15
C LEU A 29 -3.93 -5.03 -7.28
N HIS A 30 -4.94 -5.22 -8.10
CA HIS A 30 -5.29 -4.33 -9.20
C HIS A 30 -6.77 -3.97 -9.13
N GLY A 31 -7.07 -2.70 -9.34
CA GLY A 31 -8.43 -2.20 -9.40
C GLY A 31 -8.61 -1.29 -10.61
N VAL A 32 -9.76 -1.39 -11.25
CA VAL A 32 -10.16 -0.52 -12.37
C VAL A 32 -11.56 0.00 -12.09
N THR A 33 -11.78 1.28 -12.37
CA THR A 33 -13.11 1.88 -12.30
C THR A 33 -13.27 2.96 -13.34
N GLN A 34 -14.51 3.23 -13.74
CA GLN A 34 -14.85 4.28 -14.68
C GLN A 34 -15.72 5.32 -14.00
N VAL A 35 -15.44 6.59 -14.30
CA VAL A 35 -16.18 7.75 -13.79
C VAL A 35 -16.54 8.70 -14.92
N ASP A 36 -17.74 9.30 -14.83
CA ASP A 36 -18.20 10.29 -15.80
C ASP A 36 -17.65 11.68 -15.44
N ARG A 37 -16.35 11.84 -15.57
CA ARG A 37 -15.61 13.06 -15.26
C ARG A 37 -14.37 13.20 -16.16
N ASP A 38 -13.95 14.44 -16.36
CA ASP A 38 -12.76 14.79 -17.14
C ASP A 38 -11.48 14.16 -16.54
N PRO A 39 -10.58 13.58 -17.37
CA PRO A 39 -9.37 12.89 -16.89
C PRO A 39 -8.40 13.79 -16.13
N ASP A 40 -8.22 15.04 -16.52
CA ASP A 40 -7.30 15.97 -15.83
C ASP A 40 -7.85 16.37 -14.47
N TRP A 41 -9.16 16.58 -14.41
CA TRP A 41 -9.84 16.83 -13.14
C TRP A 41 -9.75 15.62 -12.20
N VAL A 42 -10.04 14.42 -12.69
CA VAL A 42 -9.93 13.17 -11.92
C VAL A 42 -8.52 13.00 -11.37
N PHE A 43 -7.51 13.14 -12.24
CA PHE A 43 -6.11 13.03 -11.83
C PHE A 43 -5.77 14.07 -10.76
N SER A 44 -6.18 15.33 -10.91
CA SER A 44 -5.92 16.38 -9.95
C SER A 44 -6.49 16.08 -8.55
N LYS A 45 -7.67 15.43 -8.50
CA LYS A 45 -8.31 15.04 -7.24
C LYS A 45 -7.62 13.85 -6.59
N LEU A 46 -7.30 12.81 -7.35
CA LEU A 46 -6.67 11.59 -6.82
C LEU A 46 -5.18 11.79 -6.48
N HIS A 47 -4.53 12.78 -7.08
CA HIS A 47 -3.16 13.16 -6.72
C HIS A 47 -3.07 13.81 -5.32
N ASP A 48 -4.16 14.35 -4.79
CA ASP A 48 -4.19 14.89 -3.42
C ASP A 48 -4.32 13.75 -2.39
N PRO A 49 -3.34 13.59 -1.48
CA PRO A 49 -3.39 12.58 -0.43
C PRO A 49 -4.62 12.66 0.45
N ARG A 50 -5.22 13.85 0.63
CA ARG A 50 -6.45 14.02 1.41
C ARG A 50 -7.62 13.29 0.76
N THR A 51 -7.79 13.49 -0.53
CA THR A 51 -8.86 12.85 -1.30
C THR A 51 -8.64 11.34 -1.36
N LEU A 52 -7.41 10.91 -1.66
CA LEU A 52 -7.09 9.51 -1.76
C LEU A 52 -7.33 8.74 -0.45
N LEU A 53 -6.84 9.29 0.67
CA LEU A 53 -7.00 8.61 1.97
C LEU A 53 -8.46 8.53 2.44
N ARG A 54 -9.33 9.47 2.02
CA ARG A 54 -10.77 9.37 2.27
C ARG A 54 -11.42 8.19 1.52
N CYS A 55 -10.86 7.84 0.38
CA CYS A 55 -11.34 6.67 -0.39
C CYS A 55 -10.93 5.34 0.25
N VAL A 56 -9.84 5.31 1.02
CA VAL A 56 -9.40 4.09 1.71
C VAL A 56 -10.27 3.87 2.96
N PRO A 57 -10.95 2.73 3.09
CA PRO A 57 -11.71 2.39 4.31
C PRO A 57 -10.82 2.44 5.55
N GLY A 58 -11.27 3.17 6.56
CA GLY A 58 -10.47 3.38 7.80
C GLY A 58 -9.23 4.26 7.60
N GLY A 59 -9.02 4.81 6.41
CA GLY A 59 -7.93 5.71 6.10
C GLY A 59 -8.21 7.14 6.59
N SER A 60 -7.21 7.79 7.12
CA SER A 60 -7.25 9.20 7.52
C SER A 60 -5.90 9.86 7.36
N LEU A 61 -5.91 11.09 6.87
CA LEU A 61 -4.73 11.95 6.87
C LEU A 61 -4.54 12.54 8.26
N THR A 62 -3.37 12.34 8.84
CA THR A 62 -3.05 12.93 10.14
C THR A 62 -2.38 14.30 9.95
N ARG A 63 -1.41 14.40 9.03
CA ARG A 63 -0.67 15.63 8.79
C ARG A 63 -0.04 15.65 7.40
N LEU A 64 0.01 16.83 6.77
CA LEU A 64 0.88 17.08 5.63
C LEU A 64 2.23 17.59 6.15
N VAL A 65 3.30 16.87 5.86
CA VAL A 65 4.65 17.22 6.31
C VAL A 65 5.40 18.05 5.25
N GLY A 66 4.87 18.06 4.03
CA GLY A 66 5.42 18.81 2.91
C GLY A 66 4.69 18.49 1.61
N PRO A 67 5.13 19.04 0.48
CA PRO A 67 4.42 18.89 -0.80
C PRO A 67 4.28 17.45 -1.29
N ARG A 68 5.17 16.57 -0.85
CA ARG A 68 5.20 15.16 -1.27
C ARG A 68 5.20 14.18 -0.10
N ARG A 69 5.08 14.66 1.16
CA ARG A 69 5.12 13.80 2.35
C ARG A 69 3.91 14.05 3.23
N PHE A 70 3.36 12.98 3.77
CA PHE A 70 2.22 13.04 4.66
C PHE A 70 2.28 11.95 5.73
N GLU A 71 1.57 12.16 6.80
CA GLU A 71 1.32 11.16 7.84
C GLU A 71 -0.13 10.70 7.74
N ALA A 72 -0.33 9.40 7.88
CA ALA A 72 -1.64 8.79 7.75
C ALA A 72 -1.86 7.69 8.79
N ARG A 73 -3.12 7.41 9.05
CA ARG A 73 -3.59 6.24 9.79
C ARG A 73 -4.50 5.43 8.92
N ILE A 74 -4.41 4.11 9.02
CA ILE A 74 -5.31 3.17 8.36
C ILE A 74 -5.77 2.18 9.42
N ALA A 75 -7.07 2.14 9.70
CA ALA A 75 -7.67 1.13 10.56
C ALA A 75 -8.16 -0.02 9.68
N VAL A 76 -7.62 -1.20 9.89
CA VAL A 76 -8.04 -2.42 9.22
C VAL A 76 -8.61 -3.37 10.27
N GLY A 77 -9.65 -4.11 9.93
CA GLY A 77 -10.26 -5.01 10.89
C GLY A 77 -11.13 -6.07 10.24
N ALA A 78 -11.21 -7.22 10.90
CA ALA A 78 -12.14 -8.27 10.60
C ALA A 78 -12.89 -8.61 11.90
N GLY A 79 -14.22 -8.47 11.89
CA GLY A 79 -15.06 -8.72 13.06
C GLY A 79 -14.67 -7.85 14.26
N PRO A 80 -14.45 -8.44 15.46
CA PRO A 80 -14.13 -7.68 16.66
C PRO A 80 -12.68 -7.16 16.71
N PHE A 81 -11.83 -7.59 15.81
CA PHE A 81 -10.42 -7.21 15.79
C PHE A 81 -10.19 -6.00 14.89
N LYS A 82 -9.69 -4.92 15.46
CA LYS A 82 -9.29 -3.71 14.74
C LYS A 82 -7.81 -3.44 14.97
N LEU A 83 -7.05 -3.31 13.90
CA LEU A 83 -5.66 -2.90 13.91
C LEU A 83 -5.53 -1.52 13.30
N THR A 84 -4.81 -0.64 13.96
CA THR A 84 -4.53 0.70 13.44
C THR A 84 -3.06 0.81 13.10
N TYR A 85 -2.77 1.02 11.83
CA TYR A 85 -1.45 1.36 11.35
C TYR A 85 -1.30 2.88 11.29
N SER A 86 -0.25 3.37 11.90
CA SER A 86 0.18 4.77 11.75
C SER A 86 1.46 4.81 10.95
N GLY A 87 1.59 5.77 10.05
CA GLY A 87 2.76 5.76 9.20
C GLY A 87 2.94 7.02 8.36
N THR A 88 3.99 7.00 7.57
CA THR A 88 4.37 8.07 6.66
C THR A 88 4.17 7.64 5.22
N GLY A 89 3.59 8.53 4.43
CA GLY A 89 3.44 8.38 2.99
C GLY A 89 4.30 9.38 2.24
N ARG A 90 4.67 9.00 1.02
CA ARG A 90 5.40 9.86 0.09
C ARG A 90 4.90 9.64 -1.33
N ILE A 91 4.63 10.75 -2.04
CA ILE A 91 4.47 10.75 -3.49
C ILE A 91 5.86 10.60 -4.10
N VAL A 92 6.11 9.49 -4.78
CA VAL A 92 7.43 9.13 -5.35
C VAL A 92 7.59 9.77 -6.71
N ASP A 93 6.57 9.60 -7.53
CA ASP A 93 6.54 10.07 -8.90
C ASP A 93 5.15 10.61 -9.26
N SER A 94 5.10 11.57 -10.18
CA SER A 94 3.86 12.15 -10.68
C SER A 94 4.12 12.83 -12.02
N ASP A 95 3.43 12.34 -13.04
CA ASP A 95 3.42 12.93 -14.38
C ASP A 95 2.01 13.41 -14.71
N ARG A 96 1.86 14.72 -14.90
CA ARG A 96 0.58 15.35 -15.17
C ARG A 96 0.13 15.16 -16.60
N LEU A 97 1.07 15.07 -17.54
CA LEU A 97 0.75 14.86 -18.95
C LEU A 97 0.26 13.43 -19.19
N LEU A 98 0.93 12.47 -18.59
CA LEU A 98 0.57 11.06 -18.64
C LEU A 98 -0.54 10.69 -17.65
N ARG A 99 -0.91 11.60 -16.75
CA ARG A 99 -1.87 11.36 -15.65
C ARG A 99 -1.54 10.12 -14.84
N THR A 100 -0.26 9.96 -14.52
CA THR A 100 0.23 8.86 -13.70
C THR A 100 0.83 9.37 -12.41
N ALA A 101 0.64 8.64 -11.34
CA ALA A 101 1.30 8.92 -10.07
C ALA A 101 1.61 7.63 -9.33
N SER A 102 2.68 7.68 -8.54
CA SER A 102 3.01 6.60 -7.61
C SER A 102 3.31 7.15 -6.22
N MET A 103 2.95 6.37 -5.21
CA MET A 103 3.22 6.70 -3.83
C MET A 103 3.61 5.47 -3.02
N THR A 104 4.33 5.72 -1.95
CA THR A 104 4.68 4.70 -0.96
C THR A 104 4.14 5.11 0.39
N LEU A 105 3.71 4.12 1.17
CA LEU A 105 3.31 4.27 2.55
C LEU A 105 4.01 3.20 3.37
N HIS A 106 4.59 3.60 4.48
CA HIS A 106 5.16 2.70 5.48
C HIS A 106 4.41 2.89 6.78
N GLY A 107 3.79 1.83 7.27
CA GLY A 107 2.97 1.84 8.47
C GLY A 107 3.47 0.85 9.51
N THR A 108 3.37 1.25 10.76
CA THR A 108 3.60 0.40 11.94
C THR A 108 2.36 0.41 12.80
N ALA A 109 2.06 -0.71 13.41
CA ALA A 109 1.04 -0.80 14.46
C ALA A 109 1.71 -1.04 15.81
N THR A 110 0.98 -0.80 16.89
CA THR A 110 1.44 -1.11 18.25
C THR A 110 1.38 -2.61 18.52
N TRP A 111 2.29 -3.10 19.37
CA TRP A 111 2.27 -4.46 19.92
C TRP A 111 2.57 -5.60 18.94
N ASN A 112 3.84 -5.86 18.64
CA ASN A 112 4.31 -7.06 17.89
C ASN A 112 3.55 -7.36 16.59
N VAL A 113 2.86 -6.38 16.03
CA VAL A 113 2.15 -6.48 14.75
C VAL A 113 3.15 -6.19 13.63
N PRO A 114 3.17 -7.00 12.56
CA PRO A 114 4.04 -6.78 11.43
C PRO A 114 3.89 -5.37 10.84
N SER A 115 5.00 -4.73 10.47
CA SER A 115 4.95 -3.48 9.71
C SER A 115 4.46 -3.74 8.30
N ILE A 116 3.79 -2.76 7.72
CA ILE A 116 3.33 -2.82 6.34
C ILE A 116 4.04 -1.77 5.50
N ARG A 117 4.35 -2.16 4.26
CA ARG A 117 4.79 -1.22 3.24
C ARG A 117 3.87 -1.36 2.03
N ILE A 118 3.29 -0.25 1.61
CA ILE A 118 2.39 -0.21 0.47
C ILE A 118 3.03 0.67 -0.60
N ARG A 119 3.15 0.14 -1.81
CA ARG A 119 3.40 0.94 -3.00
C ARG A 119 2.11 0.95 -3.81
N MET A 120 1.64 2.13 -4.11
CA MET A 120 0.49 2.35 -4.99
C MET A 120 0.97 3.04 -6.26
N ALA A 121 0.45 2.62 -7.40
CA ALA A 121 0.53 3.36 -8.64
C ALA A 121 -0.88 3.53 -9.20
N MET A 122 -1.12 4.67 -9.85
CA MET A 122 -2.37 4.97 -10.54
C MET A 122 -2.12 5.59 -11.90
N ALA A 123 -3.03 5.33 -12.82
CA ALA A 123 -3.11 5.97 -14.12
C ALA A 123 -4.57 6.33 -14.40
N VAL A 124 -4.77 7.49 -15.03
CA VAL A 124 -6.09 7.98 -15.46
C VAL A 124 -6.09 8.13 -16.96
N HIS A 125 -6.92 7.34 -17.63
CA HIS A 125 -7.04 7.33 -19.08
C HIS A 125 -8.35 7.96 -19.54
N PRO A 126 -8.37 8.66 -20.67
CA PRO A 126 -9.62 9.07 -21.31
C PRO A 126 -10.49 7.84 -21.64
N HIS A 127 -11.78 7.95 -21.41
CA HIS A 127 -12.76 6.94 -21.74
C HIS A 127 -13.97 7.60 -22.46
N VAL A 128 -14.75 6.83 -23.21
CA VAL A 128 -15.87 7.33 -24.00
C VAL A 128 -16.86 8.19 -23.21
N ARG A 129 -17.05 7.87 -21.93
CA ARG A 129 -17.92 8.62 -21.01
C ARG A 129 -17.15 9.28 -19.85
N GLY A 130 -15.93 9.76 -20.09
CA GLY A 130 -15.16 10.42 -19.05
C GLY A 130 -13.78 9.81 -18.84
N SER A 131 -13.56 9.09 -17.74
CA SER A 131 -12.25 8.56 -17.37
C SER A 131 -12.30 7.12 -16.92
N GLU A 132 -11.25 6.37 -17.25
CA GLU A 132 -10.93 5.09 -16.65
C GLU A 132 -9.74 5.27 -15.69
N ILE A 133 -9.89 4.81 -14.47
CA ILE A 133 -8.89 4.87 -13.40
C ILE A 133 -8.36 3.47 -13.17
N GLN A 134 -7.08 3.29 -13.38
CA GLN A 134 -6.36 2.06 -13.08
C GLN A 134 -5.52 2.26 -11.84
N MET A 135 -5.62 1.35 -10.87
CA MET A 135 -4.86 1.38 -9.63
C MET A 135 -4.17 0.04 -9.41
N SER A 136 -2.93 0.08 -8.98
CA SER A 136 -2.18 -1.10 -8.54
C SER A 136 -1.60 -0.87 -7.16
N PHE A 137 -1.66 -1.92 -6.32
CA PHE A 137 -1.13 -1.88 -4.97
C PHE A 137 -0.19 -3.07 -4.79
N ARG A 138 1.01 -2.79 -4.32
CA ARG A 138 1.92 -3.81 -3.83
C ARG A 138 2.06 -3.66 -2.33
N VAL A 139 1.53 -4.60 -1.59
CA VAL A 139 1.56 -4.63 -0.12
C VAL A 139 2.61 -5.63 0.32
N VAL A 140 3.53 -5.20 1.16
CA VAL A 140 4.55 -6.04 1.79
C VAL A 140 4.32 -6.00 3.29
N VAL A 141 4.00 -7.15 3.87
CA VAL A 141 3.85 -7.34 5.31
C VAL A 141 5.12 -7.98 5.83
N SER A 142 5.82 -7.31 6.77
CA SER A 142 7.04 -7.85 7.36
C SER A 142 6.70 -9.05 8.24
N ASP A 143 7.50 -10.10 8.10
CA ASP A 143 7.26 -11.34 8.83
C ASP A 143 7.87 -11.31 10.24
N GLN A 144 7.06 -11.14 11.25
CA GLN A 144 7.38 -11.57 12.61
C GLN A 144 6.41 -12.64 13.14
N THR A 145 5.22 -12.78 12.52
CA THR A 145 4.20 -13.76 12.92
C THR A 145 3.42 -14.33 11.74
N GLY A 146 3.97 -14.17 10.53
CA GLY A 146 3.27 -14.21 9.22
C GLY A 146 2.51 -15.48 8.87
N TRP A 147 2.90 -16.64 9.34
CA TRP A 147 2.21 -17.88 8.93
C TRP A 147 0.81 -18.03 9.54
N LEU A 148 0.57 -17.49 10.75
CA LEU A 148 -0.74 -17.50 11.40
C LEU A 148 -1.70 -16.45 10.82
N ALA A 149 -1.15 -15.36 10.31
CA ALA A 149 -1.95 -14.24 9.79
C ALA A 149 -2.30 -14.40 8.29
N ARG A 150 -1.56 -15.23 7.53
CA ARG A 150 -1.71 -15.35 6.08
C ARG A 150 -3.14 -15.66 5.60
N PRO A 151 -3.90 -16.58 6.22
CA PRO A 151 -5.26 -16.87 5.78
C PRO A 151 -6.22 -15.67 5.87
N TRP A 152 -5.89 -14.69 6.71
CA TRP A 152 -6.72 -13.51 6.96
C TRP A 152 -6.29 -12.28 6.15
N ILE A 153 -5.01 -12.21 5.77
CA ILE A 153 -4.46 -11.05 5.06
C ILE A 153 -5.07 -10.93 3.66
N ASP A 154 -5.13 -12.02 2.91
CA ASP A 154 -5.60 -12.00 1.54
C ASP A 154 -7.07 -11.53 1.44
N PRO A 155 -8.05 -12.12 2.16
CA PRO A 155 -9.43 -11.66 2.13
C PRO A 155 -9.59 -10.20 2.53
N ILE A 156 -8.90 -9.76 3.61
CA ILE A 156 -8.96 -8.37 4.08
C ILE A 156 -8.40 -7.42 3.02
N ALA A 157 -7.31 -7.78 2.36
CA ALA A 157 -6.69 -6.95 1.35
C ALA A 157 -7.59 -6.78 0.11
N TYR A 158 -8.23 -7.85 -0.35
CA TYR A 158 -9.18 -7.80 -1.47
C TYR A 158 -10.43 -6.99 -1.13
N GLU A 159 -11.01 -7.18 0.06
CA GLU A 159 -12.16 -6.40 0.52
C GLU A 159 -11.83 -4.92 0.63
N LEU A 160 -10.65 -4.59 1.18
CA LEU A 160 -10.18 -3.22 1.29
C LEU A 160 -10.01 -2.57 -0.09
N LEU A 161 -9.46 -3.31 -1.07
CA LEU A 161 -9.33 -2.84 -2.44
C LEU A 161 -10.70 -2.56 -3.07
N ASP A 162 -11.61 -3.51 -3.02
CA ASP A 162 -12.95 -3.37 -3.61
C ASP A 162 -13.69 -2.16 -3.03
N HIS A 163 -13.68 -2.01 -1.72
CA HIS A 163 -14.25 -0.85 -1.05
C HIS A 163 -13.54 0.46 -1.44
N THR A 164 -12.21 0.45 -1.61
CA THR A 164 -11.45 1.62 -2.05
C THR A 164 -11.87 2.04 -3.46
N VAL A 165 -11.94 1.10 -4.39
CA VAL A 165 -12.35 1.33 -5.78
C VAL A 165 -13.77 1.92 -5.86
N ARG A 166 -14.71 1.36 -5.12
CA ARG A 166 -16.09 1.88 -5.05
C ARG A 166 -16.15 3.28 -4.47
N ARG A 167 -15.39 3.56 -3.40
CA ARG A 167 -15.34 4.90 -2.79
C ARG A 167 -14.68 5.93 -3.68
N VAL A 168 -13.65 5.55 -4.45
CA VAL A 168 -13.04 6.43 -5.45
C VAL A 168 -14.10 6.89 -6.44
N LYS A 169 -14.87 5.95 -7.00
CA LYS A 169 -15.95 6.27 -7.93
C LYS A 169 -16.96 7.22 -7.28
N HIS A 170 -17.52 6.85 -6.15
CA HIS A 170 -18.54 7.62 -5.44
C HIS A 170 -18.05 9.02 -5.07
N GLN A 171 -16.85 9.13 -4.50
CA GLN A 171 -16.26 10.42 -4.11
C GLN A 171 -16.05 11.35 -5.30
N LEU A 172 -15.66 10.83 -6.47
CA LEU A 172 -15.45 11.64 -7.67
C LEU A 172 -16.76 12.05 -8.33
N GLU A 173 -17.77 11.18 -8.33
CA GLU A 173 -19.08 11.48 -8.89
C GLU A 173 -19.88 12.46 -8.05
N GLU A 174 -19.76 12.43 -6.73
CA GLU A 174 -20.45 13.35 -5.81
C GLU A 174 -19.75 14.70 -5.64
N THR A 175 -18.43 14.78 -5.96
CA THR A 175 -17.71 16.05 -5.86
C THR A 175 -18.20 17.00 -6.96
N PRO A 176 -18.68 18.20 -6.62
CA PRO A 176 -19.10 19.17 -7.63
C PRO A 176 -17.95 19.46 -8.61
N PHE A 177 -18.25 19.38 -9.87
CA PHE A 177 -17.33 19.81 -10.92
C PHE A 177 -17.29 21.33 -10.97
N VAL A 178 -16.19 21.91 -10.50
CA VAL A 178 -15.90 23.32 -10.73
C VAL A 178 -14.96 23.37 -11.93
N PRO A 179 -15.42 23.85 -13.09
CA PRO A 179 -14.55 24.00 -14.25
C PRO A 179 -13.42 24.97 -13.90
N TYR A 180 -12.21 24.68 -14.35
CA TYR A 180 -11.11 25.61 -14.23
C TYR A 180 -11.47 26.92 -14.94
N PRO A 181 -11.24 28.09 -14.34
CA PRO A 181 -11.41 29.33 -15.07
C PRO A 181 -10.50 29.28 -16.30
N THR A 182 -11.11 29.29 -17.46
CA THR A 182 -10.38 29.42 -18.72
C THR A 182 -9.63 30.76 -18.63
N ALA A 183 -8.30 30.71 -18.62
CA ALA A 183 -7.49 31.90 -18.71
C ALA A 183 -7.84 32.60 -20.03
N ALA A 184 -8.40 33.83 -19.92
CA ALA A 184 -8.67 34.71 -21.05
C ALA A 184 -7.37 35.31 -21.57
#